data_6d19a3b708f519c1b2be43604c93ce8b
#
_entry.id   6d19a3b708f519c1b2be43604c93ce8b
#
_cell.length_a   1.000
_cell.length_b   1.000
_cell.length_c   1.000
_cell.angle_alpha   90.00
_cell.angle_beta   90.00
_cell.angle_gamma   90.00
#
_symmetry.space_group_name_H-M   'P 1'
#
loop_
_entity.id
_entity.type
_entity.pdbx_description
1 polymer ?
#
loop_
_entity_poly.entity_id
_entity_poly.type
_entity_poly.pdbx_seq_one_letter_code
_entity_poly.pdbx_strand_id
1 'polypeptide(L)'
;MRLAHIDVARGLCILFVVLGHNPALTHPDSLSNACLAVFRMPLLFFIAGTFFRANIPFGTLMRDKAHALIKPFLVMAVLHAPFRLLWWDADPTEYLLGTLSGSGTYLPWVYTLWFLPHLWLVFASGWLLERGLTKHGFHSVERMLLLLMLLMLGVWLLPGFWMRPIQMLDSIWLVKGLPLSADILPISLFYFSMGHHFRALFQRAQYRWQAAALSLMVFVGLIAVYSPRTGLFSRV
;
A
#
# COMPACT_ATOMS: atom_id res chain seq x y z
N MET A 1 -9.65 23.81 -0.67
CA MET A 1 -8.59 24.33 0.20
C MET A 1 -7.42 23.33 0.19
N ARG A 2 -6.21 23.77 -0.11
CA ARG A 2 -5.00 22.93 0.05
C ARG A 2 -4.64 22.91 1.54
N LEU A 3 -4.35 21.73 2.04
CA LEU A 3 -3.96 21.50 3.44
C LEU A 3 -2.45 21.25 3.46
N ALA A 4 -1.66 22.31 3.66
CA ALA A 4 -0.21 22.29 3.54
C ALA A 4 0.45 21.15 4.37
N HIS A 5 -0.04 20.90 5.59
CA HIS A 5 0.49 19.82 6.45
C HIS A 5 0.29 18.41 5.86
N ILE A 6 -0.81 18.19 5.13
CA ILE A 6 -1.05 16.89 4.47
C ILE A 6 -0.21 16.77 3.20
N ASP A 7 0.00 17.87 2.47
CA ASP A 7 0.88 17.88 1.31
C ASP A 7 2.34 17.63 1.73
N VAL A 8 2.79 18.21 2.85
CA VAL A 8 4.10 17.92 3.45
C VAL A 8 4.20 16.46 3.88
N ALA A 9 3.19 15.92 4.57
CA ALA A 9 3.18 14.51 4.99
C ALA A 9 3.27 13.56 3.78
N ARG A 10 2.55 13.86 2.68
CA ARG A 10 2.63 13.10 1.43
C ARG A 10 4.02 13.18 0.81
N GLY A 11 4.61 14.37 0.74
CA GLY A 11 5.96 14.58 0.22
C GLY A 11 7.01 13.79 1.02
N LEU A 12 6.93 13.84 2.35
CA LEU A 12 7.80 13.06 3.23
C LEU A 12 7.63 11.55 3.03
N CYS A 13 6.40 11.06 2.88
CA CYS A 13 6.17 9.64 2.58
C CYS A 13 6.83 9.20 1.27
N ILE A 14 6.70 10.01 0.21
CA ILE A 14 7.34 9.72 -1.08
C ILE A 14 8.87 9.73 -0.91
N LEU A 15 9.42 10.71 -0.19
CA LEU A 15 10.84 10.76 0.11
C LEU A 15 11.29 9.51 0.86
N PHE A 16 10.56 9.05 1.85
CA PHE A 16 10.86 7.81 2.59
C PHE A 16 10.76 6.55 1.73
N VAL A 17 9.86 6.53 0.75
CA VAL A 17 9.81 5.44 -0.24
C VAL A 17 11.09 5.43 -1.08
N VAL A 18 11.52 6.58 -1.59
CA VAL A 18 12.76 6.70 -2.40
C VAL A 18 13.99 6.31 -1.57
N LEU A 19 14.12 6.85 -0.36
CA LEU A 19 15.24 6.55 0.54
C LEU A 19 15.31 5.06 0.88
N GLY A 20 14.20 4.45 1.24
CA GLY A 20 14.16 3.02 1.62
C GLY A 20 14.35 2.04 0.47
N HIS A 21 14.34 2.50 -0.78
CA HIS A 21 14.63 1.68 -1.95
C HIS A 21 15.98 2.01 -2.61
N ASN A 22 16.74 2.93 -2.02
CA ASN A 22 18.08 3.27 -2.50
C ASN A 22 19.14 2.52 -1.67
N PRO A 23 19.78 1.47 -2.24
CA PRO A 23 20.76 0.67 -1.51
C PRO A 23 22.03 1.45 -1.13
N ALA A 24 22.30 2.59 -1.80
CA ALA A 24 23.42 3.45 -1.44
C ALA A 24 23.16 4.30 -0.18
N LEU A 25 21.90 4.52 0.17
CA LEU A 25 21.50 5.36 1.32
C LEU A 25 20.98 4.54 2.52
N THR A 26 20.40 3.38 2.26
CA THR A 26 19.85 2.52 3.30
C THR A 26 20.24 1.06 3.07
N HIS A 27 20.94 0.48 4.03
CA HIS A 27 21.21 -0.96 3.98
C HIS A 27 19.89 -1.73 4.17
N PRO A 28 19.59 -2.78 3.38
CA PRO A 28 18.35 -3.55 3.48
C PRO A 28 18.03 -4.02 4.90
N ASP A 29 19.04 -4.48 5.63
CA ASP A 29 18.91 -5.02 7.00
C ASP A 29 19.04 -3.95 8.09
N SER A 30 19.07 -2.67 7.74
CA SER A 30 19.20 -1.61 8.73
C SER A 30 17.88 -1.39 9.48
N LEU A 31 17.99 -1.08 10.79
CA LEU A 31 16.84 -0.71 11.60
C LEU A 31 16.07 0.49 10.99
N SER A 32 16.79 1.45 10.41
CA SER A 32 16.19 2.60 9.72
C SER A 32 15.31 2.16 8.55
N ASN A 33 15.74 1.19 7.75
CA ASN A 33 14.95 0.68 6.64
C ASN A 33 13.71 -0.08 7.13
N ALA A 34 13.85 -0.92 8.16
CA ALA A 34 12.72 -1.61 8.79
C ALA A 34 11.67 -0.61 9.31
N CYS A 35 12.11 0.44 10.02
CA CYS A 35 11.24 1.51 10.50
C CYS A 35 10.49 2.22 9.36
N LEU A 36 11.22 2.59 8.30
CA LEU A 36 10.64 3.24 7.14
C LEU A 36 9.63 2.32 6.42
N ALA A 37 9.92 1.02 6.31
CA ALA A 37 9.04 0.05 5.66
C ALA A 37 7.69 -0.09 6.37
N VAL A 38 7.70 -0.18 7.71
CA VAL A 38 6.48 -0.32 8.52
C VAL A 38 5.59 0.92 8.44
N PHE A 39 6.18 2.10 8.33
CA PHE A 39 5.44 3.36 8.43
C PHE A 39 4.98 3.92 7.08
N ARG A 40 5.83 3.88 6.05
CA ARG A 40 5.61 4.59 4.77
C ARG A 40 4.35 4.16 4.03
N MET A 41 4.10 2.85 3.93
CA MET A 41 2.96 2.34 3.16
C MET A 41 1.62 2.55 3.88
N PRO A 42 1.46 2.20 5.18
CA PRO A 42 0.28 2.53 5.95
C PRO A 42 -0.11 4.01 5.88
N LEU A 43 0.87 4.90 6.02
CA LEU A 43 0.63 6.35 5.99
C LEU A 43 0.15 6.82 4.62
N LEU A 44 0.69 6.29 3.52
CA LEU A 44 0.23 6.63 2.16
C LEU A 44 -1.22 6.22 1.93
N PHE A 45 -1.63 5.02 2.36
CA PHE A 45 -3.02 4.58 2.26
C PHE A 45 -3.94 5.44 3.15
N PHE A 46 -3.51 5.74 4.37
CA PHE A 46 -4.24 6.60 5.28
C PHE A 46 -4.45 8.00 4.67
N ILE A 47 -3.40 8.64 4.16
CA ILE A 47 -3.49 9.95 3.49
C ILE A 47 -4.42 9.89 2.28
N ALA A 48 -4.33 8.84 1.46
CA ALA A 48 -5.23 8.66 0.32
C ALA A 48 -6.69 8.59 0.76
N GLY A 49 -6.98 7.91 1.87
CA GLY A 49 -8.30 7.83 2.48
C GLY A 49 -8.85 9.17 2.96
N THR A 50 -8.01 10.08 3.48
CA THR A 50 -8.47 11.41 3.95
C THR A 50 -9.08 12.26 2.85
N PHE A 51 -8.70 12.03 1.58
CA PHE A 51 -9.22 12.71 0.41
C PHE A 51 -10.27 11.91 -0.36
N PHE A 52 -10.59 10.73 0.12
CA PHE A 52 -11.60 9.89 -0.52
C PHE A 52 -13.01 10.46 -0.36
N ARG A 53 -13.81 10.37 -1.43
CA ARG A 53 -15.20 10.82 -1.48
C ARG A 53 -16.09 9.68 -1.95
N ALA A 54 -16.81 9.05 -1.03
CA ALA A 54 -17.71 7.94 -1.32
C ALA A 54 -18.97 8.33 -2.11
N ASN A 55 -19.31 9.64 -2.17
CA ASN A 55 -20.50 10.15 -2.86
C ASN A 55 -20.34 10.30 -4.38
N ILE A 56 -19.12 10.15 -4.91
CA ILE A 56 -18.87 10.20 -6.35
C ILE A 56 -19.36 8.89 -7.01
N PRO A 57 -20.00 8.93 -8.20
CA PRO A 57 -20.34 7.73 -8.94
C PRO A 57 -19.14 6.84 -9.22
N PHE A 58 -19.30 5.51 -9.08
CA PHE A 58 -18.20 4.54 -9.19
C PHE A 58 -17.41 4.69 -10.50
N GLY A 59 -18.11 4.77 -11.65
CA GLY A 59 -17.45 4.90 -12.95
C GLY A 59 -16.61 6.17 -13.08
N THR A 60 -17.10 7.30 -12.54
CA THR A 60 -16.35 8.56 -12.51
C THR A 60 -15.10 8.44 -11.64
N LEU A 61 -15.27 7.90 -10.43
CA LEU A 61 -14.14 7.68 -9.52
C LEU A 61 -13.06 6.79 -10.17
N MET A 62 -13.48 5.66 -10.75
CA MET A 62 -12.54 4.70 -11.36
C MET A 62 -11.80 5.29 -12.56
N ARG A 63 -12.49 6.05 -13.40
CA ARG A 63 -11.88 6.73 -14.55
C ARG A 63 -10.85 7.77 -14.09
N ASP A 64 -11.22 8.64 -13.15
CA ASP A 64 -10.34 9.69 -12.66
C ASP A 64 -9.11 9.10 -11.98
N LYS A 65 -9.29 8.02 -11.20
CA LYS A 65 -8.18 7.30 -10.56
C LYS A 65 -7.35 6.50 -11.55
N ALA A 66 -7.93 5.96 -12.61
CA ALA A 66 -7.16 5.31 -13.67
C ALA A 66 -6.26 6.31 -14.41
N HIS A 67 -6.76 7.52 -14.72
CA HIS A 67 -5.93 8.57 -15.30
C HIS A 67 -4.78 9.00 -14.39
N ALA A 68 -5.00 9.03 -13.07
CA ALA A 68 -4.00 9.47 -12.10
C ALA A 68 -2.99 8.38 -11.70
N LEU A 69 -3.36 7.10 -11.76
CA LEU A 69 -2.59 5.98 -11.22
C LEU A 69 -2.19 4.96 -12.29
N ILE A 70 -3.15 4.46 -13.07
CA ILE A 70 -2.89 3.40 -14.06
C ILE A 70 -2.16 3.97 -15.29
N LYS A 71 -2.57 5.16 -15.75
CA LYS A 71 -1.90 5.79 -16.92
C LYS A 71 -0.41 6.01 -16.68
N PRO A 72 0.06 6.67 -15.59
CA PRO A 72 1.50 6.82 -15.36
C PRO A 72 2.19 5.47 -15.13
N PHE A 73 1.55 4.49 -14.51
CA PHE A 73 2.07 3.14 -14.37
C PHE A 73 2.36 2.51 -15.75
N LEU A 74 1.40 2.55 -16.69
CA LEU A 74 1.56 2.02 -18.03
C LEU A 74 2.60 2.80 -18.85
N VAL A 75 2.64 4.13 -18.71
CA VAL A 75 3.68 4.95 -19.37
C VAL A 75 5.08 4.52 -18.92
N MET A 76 5.27 4.32 -17.60
CA MET A 76 6.56 3.85 -17.08
C MET A 76 6.88 2.43 -17.53
N ALA A 77 5.89 1.55 -17.67
CA ALA A 77 6.09 0.22 -18.24
C ALA A 77 6.61 0.30 -19.67
N VAL A 78 5.97 1.12 -20.54
CA VAL A 78 6.40 1.31 -21.92
C VAL A 78 7.82 1.90 -22.00
N LEU A 79 8.14 2.88 -21.15
CA LEU A 79 9.47 3.49 -21.13
C LEU A 79 10.56 2.52 -20.66
N HIS A 80 10.25 1.58 -19.78
CA HIS A 80 11.20 0.58 -19.27
C HIS A 80 11.37 -0.63 -20.21
N ALA A 81 10.36 -0.91 -21.05
CA ALA A 81 10.36 -2.08 -21.92
C ALA A 81 11.65 -2.20 -22.78
N PRO A 82 12.13 -1.15 -23.51
CA PRO A 82 13.35 -1.26 -24.31
C PRO A 82 14.56 -1.68 -23.50
N PHE A 83 14.73 -1.10 -22.31
CA PHE A 83 15.86 -1.42 -21.42
C PHE A 83 15.80 -2.86 -20.94
N ARG A 84 14.64 -3.35 -20.54
CA ARG A 84 14.48 -4.71 -20.03
C ARG A 84 14.57 -5.76 -21.13
N LEU A 85 14.00 -5.51 -22.28
CA LEU A 85 13.93 -6.49 -23.38
C LEU A 85 15.20 -6.50 -24.21
N LEU A 86 15.89 -5.35 -24.42
CA LEU A 86 17.05 -5.26 -25.29
C LEU A 86 18.40 -5.30 -24.56
N TRP A 87 18.45 -4.81 -23.31
CA TRP A 87 19.70 -4.74 -22.53
C TRP A 87 19.84 -5.81 -21.46
N TRP A 88 18.71 -6.30 -20.92
CA TRP A 88 18.70 -7.32 -19.86
C TRP A 88 18.08 -8.64 -20.28
N ASP A 89 17.87 -8.86 -21.59
CA ASP A 89 17.35 -10.11 -22.16
C ASP A 89 16.13 -10.70 -21.43
N ALA A 90 15.24 -9.81 -20.92
CA ALA A 90 14.05 -10.25 -20.21
C ALA A 90 13.08 -10.92 -21.19
N ASP A 91 12.43 -12.00 -20.76
CA ASP A 91 11.39 -12.66 -21.54
C ASP A 91 10.21 -11.70 -21.78
N PRO A 92 9.81 -11.44 -23.05
CA PRO A 92 8.72 -10.53 -23.37
C PRO A 92 7.38 -10.96 -22.75
N THR A 93 7.14 -12.26 -22.66
CA THR A 93 5.90 -12.81 -22.08
C THR A 93 5.87 -12.57 -20.59
N GLU A 94 6.96 -12.84 -19.89
CA GLU A 94 7.09 -12.56 -18.45
C GLU A 94 6.96 -11.06 -18.16
N TYR A 95 7.57 -10.23 -18.99
CA TYR A 95 7.47 -8.77 -18.88
C TYR A 95 6.02 -8.29 -19.01
N LEU A 96 5.31 -8.78 -20.02
CA LEU A 96 3.91 -8.41 -20.27
C LEU A 96 2.99 -8.90 -19.14
N LEU A 97 3.10 -10.20 -18.76
CA LEU A 97 2.28 -10.79 -17.71
C LEU A 97 2.54 -10.15 -16.34
N GLY A 98 3.81 -9.89 -16.00
CA GLY A 98 4.17 -9.20 -14.78
C GLY A 98 3.63 -7.77 -14.73
N THR A 99 3.70 -7.04 -15.85
CA THR A 99 3.14 -5.69 -15.96
C THR A 99 1.62 -5.69 -15.84
N LEU A 100 0.92 -6.60 -16.51
CA LEU A 100 -0.53 -6.73 -16.42
C LEU A 100 -0.98 -7.19 -15.03
N SER A 101 -0.21 -8.05 -14.38
CA SER A 101 -0.45 -8.44 -13.00
C SER A 101 -0.40 -7.24 -12.05
N GLY A 102 0.53 -6.29 -12.26
CA GLY A 102 0.72 -5.13 -11.39
C GLY A 102 1.03 -5.49 -9.93
N SER A 103 1.47 -6.73 -9.67
CA SER A 103 1.80 -7.22 -8.33
C SER A 103 3.23 -6.85 -7.95
N GLY A 104 3.45 -6.44 -6.71
CA GLY A 104 4.77 -6.10 -6.19
C GLY A 104 5.77 -7.25 -6.20
N THR A 105 5.29 -8.49 -6.20
CA THR A 105 6.11 -9.69 -6.24
C THR A 105 6.40 -10.21 -7.64
N TYR A 106 5.66 -9.73 -8.64
CA TYR A 106 5.78 -10.21 -10.02
C TYR A 106 6.16 -9.12 -11.04
N LEU A 107 6.26 -7.86 -10.59
CA LEU A 107 6.61 -6.75 -11.49
C LEU A 107 8.08 -6.86 -11.95
N PRO A 108 8.36 -7.02 -13.26
CA PRO A 108 9.71 -7.37 -13.75
C PRO A 108 10.64 -6.14 -13.88
N TRP A 109 10.15 -4.95 -13.56
CA TRP A 109 10.86 -3.69 -13.70
C TRP A 109 10.83 -2.90 -12.38
N VAL A 110 10.45 -1.64 -12.34
CA VAL A 110 10.47 -0.87 -11.10
C VAL A 110 9.38 -1.37 -10.13
N TYR A 111 9.73 -2.37 -9.33
CA TYR A 111 8.77 -3.03 -8.43
C TYR A 111 8.08 -2.07 -7.44
N THR A 112 8.67 -0.93 -7.11
CA THR A 112 8.05 0.09 -6.26
C THR A 112 6.76 0.67 -6.86
N LEU A 113 6.58 0.60 -8.16
CA LEU A 113 5.40 1.13 -8.85
C LEU A 113 4.16 0.25 -8.73
N TRP A 114 4.27 -0.96 -8.16
CA TRP A 114 3.10 -1.81 -7.84
C TRP A 114 2.06 -1.07 -6.98
N PHE A 115 2.52 -0.08 -6.22
CA PHE A 115 1.66 0.74 -5.37
C PHE A 115 0.58 1.49 -6.17
N LEU A 116 0.85 1.91 -7.41
CA LEU A 116 -0.11 2.67 -8.22
C LEU A 116 -1.34 1.83 -8.60
N PRO A 117 -1.21 0.65 -9.24
CA PRO A 117 -2.35 -0.20 -9.54
C PRO A 117 -3.02 -0.74 -8.28
N HIS A 118 -2.25 -1.03 -7.22
CA HIS A 118 -2.81 -1.43 -5.94
C HIS A 118 -3.67 -0.32 -5.31
N LEU A 119 -3.20 0.92 -5.31
CA LEU A 119 -3.98 2.06 -4.79
C LEU A 119 -5.27 2.27 -5.59
N TRP A 120 -5.26 2.03 -6.90
CA TRP A 120 -6.48 2.05 -7.72
C TRP A 120 -7.48 1.00 -7.24
N LEU A 121 -7.02 -0.24 -6.96
CA LEU A 121 -7.84 -1.30 -6.37
C LEU A 121 -8.38 -0.91 -4.98
N VAL A 122 -7.56 -0.26 -4.15
CA VAL A 122 -7.97 0.22 -2.82
C VAL A 122 -9.09 1.27 -2.92
N PHE A 123 -9.04 2.19 -3.91
CA PHE A 123 -10.13 3.14 -4.16
C PHE A 123 -11.43 2.42 -4.58
N ALA A 124 -11.35 1.41 -5.44
CA ALA A 124 -12.50 0.61 -5.86
C ALA A 124 -13.15 -0.11 -4.67
N SER A 125 -12.32 -0.82 -3.91
CA SER A 125 -12.76 -1.59 -2.74
C SER A 125 -13.26 -0.70 -1.61
N GLY A 126 -12.62 0.44 -1.37
CA GLY A 126 -13.06 1.44 -0.39
C GLY A 126 -14.42 2.02 -0.75
N TRP A 127 -14.69 2.29 -2.04
CA TRP A 127 -16.00 2.75 -2.48
C TRP A 127 -17.10 1.69 -2.23
N LEU A 128 -16.82 0.43 -2.57
CA LEU A 128 -17.75 -0.67 -2.33
C LEU A 128 -18.01 -0.88 -0.83
N LEU A 129 -16.96 -0.84 -0.02
CA LEU A 129 -17.06 -0.97 1.42
C LEU A 129 -17.92 0.14 2.04
N GLU A 130 -17.64 1.40 1.74
CA GLU A 130 -18.39 2.54 2.29
C GLU A 130 -19.86 2.54 1.85
N ARG A 131 -20.14 2.16 0.60
CA ARG A 131 -21.51 1.97 0.12
C ARG A 131 -22.22 0.86 0.86
N GLY A 132 -21.57 -0.28 1.06
CA GLY A 132 -22.10 -1.40 1.85
C GLY A 132 -22.41 -1.00 3.27
N LEU A 133 -21.44 -0.39 3.97
CA LEU A 133 -21.60 0.07 5.36
C LEU A 133 -22.74 1.08 5.53
N THR A 134 -22.86 2.01 4.57
CA THR A 134 -23.93 3.01 4.59
C THR A 134 -25.29 2.39 4.30
N LYS A 135 -25.38 1.49 3.31
CA LYS A 135 -26.62 0.81 2.92
C LYS A 135 -27.18 -0.05 4.05
N HIS A 136 -26.32 -0.72 4.81
CA HIS A 136 -26.72 -1.58 5.92
C HIS A 136 -26.81 -0.86 7.26
N GLY A 137 -26.62 0.46 7.31
CA GLY A 137 -26.79 1.27 8.50
C GLY A 137 -25.78 1.02 9.62
N PHE A 138 -24.59 0.53 9.29
CA PHE A 138 -23.55 0.25 10.29
C PHE A 138 -23.17 1.50 11.09
N HIS A 139 -23.23 1.38 12.42
CA HIS A 139 -22.81 2.43 13.35
C HIS A 139 -21.29 2.51 13.47
N SER A 140 -20.77 3.56 14.09
CA SER A 140 -19.31 3.81 14.16
C SER A 140 -18.55 2.68 14.83
N VAL A 141 -19.11 2.03 15.85
CA VAL A 141 -18.48 0.89 16.56
C VAL A 141 -18.40 -0.33 15.65
N GLU A 142 -19.50 -0.67 14.97
CA GLU A 142 -19.57 -1.81 14.05
C GLU A 142 -18.61 -1.63 12.87
N ARG A 143 -18.51 -0.41 12.32
CA ARG A 143 -17.54 -0.06 11.29
C ARG A 143 -16.10 -0.28 11.78
N MET A 144 -15.78 0.16 13.00
CA MET A 144 -14.47 -0.03 13.59
C MET A 144 -14.15 -1.51 13.79
N LEU A 145 -15.10 -2.30 14.30
CA LEU A 145 -14.91 -3.75 14.47
C LEU A 145 -14.68 -4.44 13.13
N LEU A 146 -15.44 -4.10 12.09
CA LEU A 146 -15.24 -4.65 10.75
C LEU A 146 -13.85 -4.29 10.19
N LEU A 147 -13.41 -3.04 10.37
CA LEU A 147 -12.07 -2.61 9.94
C LEU A 147 -10.97 -3.36 10.69
N LEU A 148 -11.13 -3.58 11.99
CA LEU A 148 -10.19 -4.40 12.77
C LEU A 148 -10.18 -5.85 12.30
N MET A 149 -11.33 -6.43 11.98
CA MET A 149 -11.40 -7.78 11.38
C MET A 149 -10.67 -7.83 10.03
N LEU A 150 -10.82 -6.81 9.19
CA LEU A 150 -10.05 -6.71 7.93
C LEU A 150 -8.56 -6.65 8.18
N LEU A 151 -8.10 -5.87 9.17
CA LEU A 151 -6.69 -5.81 9.54
C LEU A 151 -6.18 -7.18 10.00
N MET A 152 -6.90 -7.84 10.90
CA MET A 152 -6.53 -9.17 11.41
C MET A 152 -6.47 -10.21 10.28
N LEU A 153 -7.46 -10.20 9.39
CA LEU A 153 -7.46 -11.04 8.19
C LEU A 153 -6.24 -10.75 7.31
N GLY A 154 -5.93 -9.47 7.09
CA GLY A 154 -4.77 -9.08 6.28
C GLY A 154 -3.45 -9.51 6.90
N VAL A 155 -3.28 -9.37 8.21
CA VAL A 155 -2.09 -9.83 8.93
C VAL A 155 -1.98 -11.37 8.84
N TRP A 156 -3.09 -12.08 8.95
CA TRP A 156 -3.11 -13.54 8.80
C TRP A 156 -2.76 -14.00 7.38
N LEU A 157 -3.18 -13.24 6.34
CA LEU A 157 -2.87 -13.55 4.94
C LEU A 157 -1.44 -13.14 4.54
N LEU A 158 -0.83 -12.20 5.26
CA LEU A 158 0.46 -11.59 4.90
C LEU A 158 1.60 -12.60 4.66
N PRO A 159 1.77 -13.68 5.46
CA PRO A 159 2.83 -14.67 5.19
C PRO A 159 2.72 -15.36 3.83
N GLY A 160 1.51 -15.43 3.26
CA GLY A 160 1.27 -15.97 1.93
C GLY A 160 1.44 -14.98 0.78
N PHE A 161 1.77 -13.71 1.07
CA PHE A 161 1.91 -12.66 0.07
C PHE A 161 3.07 -12.91 -0.89
N TRP A 162 4.20 -13.41 -0.39
CA TRP A 162 5.43 -13.51 -1.16
C TRP A 162 5.46 -14.69 -2.11
N MET A 163 4.96 -15.86 -1.68
CA MET A 163 4.84 -17.06 -2.52
C MET A 163 3.77 -17.99 -1.96
N ARG A 164 2.80 -18.37 -2.80
CA ARG A 164 1.83 -19.41 -2.47
C ARG A 164 2.05 -20.60 -3.39
N PRO A 165 2.46 -21.76 -2.86
CA PRO A 165 2.43 -22.99 -3.61
C PRO A 165 0.96 -23.39 -3.81
N ILE A 166 0.51 -23.45 -5.06
CA ILE A 166 -0.80 -24.02 -5.44
C ILE A 166 -0.53 -25.35 -6.11
N GLN A 167 -1.00 -26.43 -5.50
CA GLN A 167 -0.94 -27.74 -6.12
C GLN A 167 -2.13 -27.88 -7.09
N MET A 168 -1.84 -27.96 -8.38
CA MET A 168 -2.82 -28.26 -9.42
C MET A 168 -2.39 -29.54 -10.14
N LEU A 169 -3.21 -30.59 -10.01
CA LEU A 169 -2.89 -31.92 -10.53
C LEU A 169 -1.53 -32.42 -9.98
N ASP A 170 -0.62 -32.83 -10.82
CA ASP A 170 0.70 -33.32 -10.42
C ASP A 170 1.80 -32.25 -10.37
N SER A 171 1.44 -30.98 -10.50
CA SER A 171 2.39 -29.87 -10.56
C SER A 171 2.16 -28.87 -9.41
N ILE A 172 3.27 -28.42 -8.80
CA ILE A 172 3.24 -27.33 -7.82
C ILE A 172 3.55 -26.02 -8.55
N TRP A 173 2.57 -25.14 -8.60
CA TRP A 173 2.71 -23.81 -9.17
C TRP A 173 2.98 -22.80 -8.05
N LEU A 174 4.09 -22.07 -8.15
CA LEU A 174 4.39 -20.97 -7.24
C LEU A 174 3.73 -19.68 -7.76
N VAL A 175 2.64 -19.29 -7.14
CA VAL A 175 1.97 -18.02 -7.49
C VAL A 175 2.67 -16.89 -6.76
N LYS A 176 3.29 -16.00 -7.53
CA LYS A 176 3.98 -14.80 -7.04
C LYS A 176 2.96 -13.67 -6.75
N GLY A 177 2.20 -13.80 -5.66
CA GLY A 177 1.19 -12.81 -5.26
C GLY A 177 -0.07 -12.80 -6.15
N LEU A 178 -1.09 -12.09 -5.69
CA LEU A 178 -2.31 -11.89 -6.47
C LEU A 178 -2.19 -10.66 -7.38
N PRO A 179 -2.96 -10.60 -8.49
CA PRO A 179 -2.99 -9.43 -9.34
C PRO A 179 -3.29 -8.15 -8.54
N LEU A 180 -2.63 -7.05 -8.90
CA LEU A 180 -2.70 -5.76 -8.22
C LEU A 180 -2.36 -5.84 -6.72
N SER A 181 -1.59 -6.85 -6.30
CA SER A 181 -1.28 -7.14 -4.88
C SER A 181 -2.54 -7.26 -4.00
N ALA A 182 -3.59 -7.90 -4.51
CA ALA A 182 -4.87 -8.01 -3.82
C ALA A 182 -4.79 -8.80 -2.49
N ASP A 183 -3.75 -9.56 -2.27
CA ASP A 183 -3.42 -10.28 -1.02
C ASP A 183 -3.16 -9.36 0.18
N ILE A 184 -2.64 -8.14 -0.05
CA ILE A 184 -2.48 -7.13 1.02
C ILE A 184 -3.64 -6.12 1.09
N LEU A 185 -4.65 -6.29 0.23
CA LEU A 185 -5.80 -5.39 0.18
C LEU A 185 -6.49 -5.18 1.55
N PRO A 186 -6.69 -6.21 2.39
CA PRO A 186 -7.35 -6.01 3.68
C PRO A 186 -6.58 -5.04 4.59
N ILE A 187 -5.23 -5.10 4.60
CA ILE A 187 -4.39 -4.18 5.39
C ILE A 187 -4.48 -2.76 4.83
N SER A 188 -4.29 -2.60 3.53
CA SER A 188 -4.32 -1.28 2.89
C SER A 188 -5.70 -0.63 2.96
N LEU A 189 -6.77 -1.44 2.84
CA LEU A 189 -8.16 -0.98 2.99
C LEU A 189 -8.46 -0.54 4.42
N PHE A 190 -7.92 -1.22 5.43
CA PHE A 190 -8.00 -0.77 6.82
C PHE A 190 -7.44 0.65 6.98
N TYR A 191 -6.19 0.89 6.59
CA TYR A 191 -5.56 2.21 6.74
C TYR A 191 -6.26 3.27 5.90
N PHE A 192 -6.68 2.94 4.68
CA PHE A 192 -7.45 3.83 3.82
C PHE A 192 -8.78 4.24 4.46
N SER A 193 -9.56 3.28 4.96
CA SER A 193 -10.85 3.55 5.60
C SER A 193 -10.69 4.30 6.91
N MET A 194 -9.62 4.04 7.68
CA MET A 194 -9.26 4.84 8.85
C MET A 194 -8.99 6.30 8.47
N GLY A 195 -8.24 6.54 7.39
CA GLY A 195 -8.02 7.88 6.85
C GLY A 195 -9.33 8.59 6.46
N HIS A 196 -10.25 7.87 5.82
CA HIS A 196 -11.56 8.40 5.46
C HIS A 196 -12.43 8.72 6.68
N HIS A 197 -12.49 7.80 7.65
CA HIS A 197 -13.29 7.94 8.86
C HIS A 197 -12.81 9.11 9.74
N PHE A 198 -11.51 9.24 9.92
CA PHE A 198 -10.91 10.30 10.75
C PHE A 198 -10.55 11.59 9.98
N ARG A 199 -10.97 11.70 8.70
CA ARG A 199 -10.62 12.86 7.84
C ARG A 199 -10.92 14.21 8.49
N ALA A 200 -12.07 14.34 9.19
CA ALA A 200 -12.48 15.61 9.82
C ALA A 200 -11.52 16.02 10.94
N LEU A 201 -11.01 15.04 11.70
CA LEU A 201 -10.02 15.28 12.74
C LEU A 201 -8.70 15.80 12.14
N PHE A 202 -8.21 15.14 11.09
CA PHE A 202 -6.95 15.53 10.44
C PHE A 202 -7.05 16.81 9.63
N GLN A 203 -8.19 17.08 9.01
CA GLN A 203 -8.42 18.33 8.26
C GLN A 203 -8.59 19.56 9.16
N ARG A 204 -9.04 19.36 10.41
CA ARG A 204 -9.23 20.41 11.43
C ARG A 204 -8.08 20.50 12.42
N ALA A 205 -7.10 19.60 12.34
CA ALA A 205 -6.03 19.54 13.32
C ALA A 205 -5.24 20.85 13.36
N GLN A 206 -5.50 21.63 14.39
CA GLN A 206 -4.55 22.62 14.86
C GLN A 206 -3.35 21.82 15.40
N TYR A 207 -2.15 22.25 15.03
CA TYR A 207 -0.90 21.59 15.41
C TYR A 207 -0.83 21.43 16.93
N ARG A 208 -1.10 20.23 17.40
CA ARG A 208 -0.79 19.83 18.77
C ARG A 208 0.53 19.11 18.73
N TRP A 209 1.61 19.87 18.91
CA TRP A 209 2.96 19.31 19.00
C TRP A 209 3.05 18.17 20.04
N GLN A 210 2.21 18.22 21.08
CA GLN A 210 2.06 17.17 22.09
C GLN A 210 1.58 15.83 21.49
N ALA A 211 0.61 15.87 20.59
CA ALA A 211 0.13 14.67 19.89
C ALA A 211 1.19 14.10 18.95
N ALA A 212 1.92 14.99 18.26
CA ALA A 212 3.05 14.58 17.42
C ALA A 212 4.17 13.95 18.24
N ALA A 213 4.53 14.57 19.38
CA ALA A 213 5.55 14.05 20.30
C ALA A 213 5.15 12.71 20.90
N LEU A 214 3.89 12.57 21.33
CA LEU A 214 3.35 11.28 21.83
C LEU A 214 3.38 10.19 20.76
N SER A 215 2.96 10.50 19.54
CA SER A 215 2.99 9.56 18.41
C SER A 215 4.43 9.11 18.11
N LEU A 216 5.38 10.05 18.14
CA LEU A 216 6.79 9.75 17.93
C LEU A 216 7.34 8.88 19.07
N MET A 217 7.02 9.19 20.32
CA MET A 217 7.43 8.38 21.47
C MET A 217 6.88 6.95 21.41
N VAL A 218 5.59 6.80 21.08
CA VAL A 218 4.97 5.48 20.89
C VAL A 218 5.64 4.72 19.74
N PHE A 219 5.91 5.39 18.63
CA PHE A 219 6.57 4.80 17.47
C PHE A 219 8.00 4.33 17.82
N VAL A 220 8.81 5.19 18.47
CA VAL A 220 10.17 4.85 18.92
C VAL A 220 10.12 3.73 19.96
N GLY A 221 9.17 3.76 20.88
CA GLY A 221 8.98 2.70 21.88
C GLY A 221 8.63 1.35 21.24
N LEU A 222 7.72 1.33 20.26
CA LEU A 222 7.39 0.12 19.52
C LEU A 222 8.62 -0.43 18.78
N ILE A 223 9.41 0.43 18.13
CA ILE A 223 10.64 0.02 17.46
C ILE A 223 11.63 -0.55 18.47
N ALA A 224 11.81 0.09 19.62
CA ALA A 224 12.75 -0.38 20.66
C ALA A 224 12.35 -1.75 21.22
N VAL A 225 11.04 -2.01 21.36
CA VAL A 225 10.50 -3.29 21.85
C VAL A 225 10.55 -4.38 20.78
N TYR A 226 10.19 -4.03 19.54
CA TYR A 226 10.10 -4.97 18.40
C TYR A 226 11.34 -4.94 17.50
N SER A 227 12.35 -4.11 17.83
CA SER A 227 13.65 -4.18 17.16
C SER A 227 14.16 -5.61 17.24
N PRO A 228 14.52 -6.24 16.13
CA PRO A 228 14.79 -7.67 16.08
C PRO A 228 16.08 -8.01 16.82
N ARG A 229 15.98 -8.18 18.12
CA ARG A 229 16.90 -9.08 18.85
C ARG A 229 16.73 -10.54 18.41
N THR A 230 15.73 -10.79 17.63
CA THR A 230 15.37 -12.08 17.05
C THR A 230 15.49 -11.96 15.53
N GLY A 231 16.44 -12.69 14.94
CA GLY A 231 16.68 -12.78 13.49
C GLY A 231 15.47 -13.25 12.64
N LEU A 232 14.32 -12.66 12.87
CA LEU A 232 13.09 -12.92 12.08
C LEU A 232 13.17 -12.29 10.68
N PHE A 233 14.06 -11.33 10.47
CA PHE A 233 14.31 -10.72 9.16
C PHE A 233 15.63 -11.15 8.50
N SER A 234 16.41 -12.01 9.16
CA SER A 234 17.65 -12.56 8.61
C SER A 234 17.46 -13.87 7.84
N ARG A 235 16.20 -14.27 7.57
CA ARG A 235 15.87 -15.46 6.77
C ARG A 235 14.86 -15.11 5.70
N VAL A 236 15.20 -14.17 4.82
CA VAL A 236 14.61 -14.07 3.48
C VAL A 236 15.72 -13.71 2.51
#